data_f56934d153001847c322ac117cce72db
#
_entry.id   f56934d153001847c322ac117cce72db
#
_cell.length_a   1.000
_cell.length_b   1.000
_cell.length_c   1.000
_cell.angle_alpha   90.00
_cell.angle_beta   90.00
_cell.angle_gamma   90.00
#
_symmetry.space_group_name_H-M   'P 1'
#
loop_
_entity.id
_entity.type
_entity.pdbx_description
1 polymer ?
#
loop_
_entity_poly.entity_id
_entity_poly.type
_entity_poly.pdbx_seq_one_letter_code
_entity_poly.pdbx_strand_id
1 'polypeptide(L)'
;MSVVQGGRFYLFSGRSYAPNEVMVEYTEGYVYEPGSRKWSKIAGNFPVMAGTAIPYEKDKIILLGGVEEILPTSPEHPGFSRKLRVISTETNSLVDSLDCPYPIPVTTNAVYMGNDVYVVSGEIQPGIRTPLILKGTF
;
A
#
# COMPACT_ATOMS: atom_id res chain seq x y z
N MET A 1 -1.01 -0.72 5.51
CA MET A 1 -0.51 0.53 4.90
C MET A 1 -1.26 1.71 5.46
N SER A 2 -0.64 2.88 5.65
CA SER A 2 -1.32 4.04 6.22
C SER A 2 -0.94 5.33 5.50
N VAL A 3 -1.87 6.31 5.52
CA VAL A 3 -1.67 7.61 4.89
C VAL A 3 -2.60 8.66 5.49
N VAL A 4 -2.19 9.92 5.44
CA VAL A 4 -3.05 11.07 5.74
C VAL A 4 -3.50 11.69 4.42
N GLN A 5 -4.81 11.85 4.24
CA GLN A 5 -5.41 12.53 3.09
C GLN A 5 -6.63 13.33 3.54
N GLY A 6 -6.75 14.58 3.09
CA GLY A 6 -7.87 15.44 3.43
C GLY A 6 -8.06 15.66 4.94
N GLY A 7 -6.98 15.65 5.74
CA GLY A 7 -7.03 15.79 7.19
C GLY A 7 -7.51 14.55 7.96
N ARG A 8 -7.71 13.43 7.27
CA ARG A 8 -8.10 12.12 7.85
C ARG A 8 -6.94 11.15 7.77
N PHE A 9 -6.89 10.21 8.72
CA PHE A 9 -5.92 9.13 8.70
C PHE A 9 -6.58 7.85 8.17
N TYR A 10 -5.99 7.26 7.16
CA TYR A 10 -6.45 6.02 6.53
C TYR A 10 -5.51 4.88 6.86
N LEU A 11 -6.08 3.72 7.11
CA LEU A 11 -5.38 2.47 7.35
C LEU A 11 -5.95 1.41 6.41
N PHE A 12 -5.09 0.73 5.66
CA PHE A 12 -5.48 -0.31 4.71
C PHE A 12 -4.75 -1.60 5.01
N SER A 13 -5.49 -2.69 5.05
CA SER A 13 -4.99 -4.05 5.14
C SER A 13 -3.93 -4.30 6.22
N GLY A 14 -3.44 -5.48 6.28
CA GLY A 14 -2.38 -5.86 7.18
C GLY A 14 -2.35 -7.35 7.44
N ARG A 15 -1.51 -7.75 8.36
CA ARG A 15 -1.44 -9.12 8.83
C ARG A 15 -1.18 -9.18 10.32
N SER A 16 -1.67 -10.22 10.98
CA SER A 16 -1.20 -10.62 12.30
C SER A 16 -0.32 -11.86 12.19
N TYR A 17 0.69 -11.90 12.99
CA TYR A 17 1.55 -13.04 13.15
C TYR A 17 1.93 -13.17 14.64
N ALA A 18 1.53 -14.27 15.25
CA ALA A 18 1.99 -14.63 16.57
C ALA A 18 2.76 -15.95 16.49
N PRO A 19 3.78 -16.16 17.32
CA PRO A 19 4.51 -17.42 17.37
C PRO A 19 3.54 -18.60 17.54
N ASN A 20 3.67 -19.61 16.68
CA ASN A 20 2.84 -20.83 16.67
C ASN A 20 1.37 -20.63 16.27
N GLU A 21 1.01 -19.50 15.71
CA GLU A 21 -0.32 -19.26 15.16
C GLU A 21 -0.30 -19.20 13.64
N VAL A 22 -1.45 -19.51 13.04
CA VAL A 22 -1.63 -19.30 11.60
C VAL A 22 -1.68 -17.81 11.35
N MET A 23 -0.91 -17.35 10.36
CA MET A 23 -0.94 -15.96 9.93
C MET A 23 -2.32 -15.60 9.39
N VAL A 24 -2.87 -14.49 9.87
CA VAL A 24 -4.14 -13.94 9.42
C VAL A 24 -3.90 -12.70 8.59
N GLU A 25 -4.47 -12.67 7.41
CA GLU A 25 -4.48 -11.52 6.51
C GLU A 25 -5.75 -10.72 6.70
N TYR A 26 -5.59 -9.41 6.81
CA TYR A 26 -6.69 -8.46 6.90
C TYR A 26 -6.74 -7.65 5.62
N THR A 27 -7.89 -7.58 4.99
CA THR A 27 -8.10 -6.87 3.72
C THR A 27 -9.02 -5.65 3.88
N GLU A 28 -9.38 -5.33 5.12
CA GLU A 28 -10.21 -4.17 5.43
C GLU A 28 -9.45 -2.86 5.35
N GLY A 29 -10.21 -1.79 5.19
CA GLY A 29 -9.74 -0.42 5.34
C GLY A 29 -10.51 0.31 6.44
N TYR A 30 -9.84 1.26 7.07
CA TYR A 30 -10.40 2.10 8.12
C TYR A 30 -9.99 3.55 7.92
N VAL A 31 -10.86 4.46 8.31
CA VAL A 31 -10.59 5.90 8.36
C VAL A 31 -10.80 6.43 9.77
N TYR A 32 -9.87 7.23 10.24
CA TYR A 32 -9.97 7.97 11.48
C TYR A 32 -10.32 9.42 11.20
N GLU A 33 -11.36 9.92 11.84
CA GLU A 33 -11.80 11.29 11.77
C GLU A 33 -11.37 12.04 13.03
N PRO A 34 -10.36 12.94 12.95
CA PRO A 34 -9.83 13.63 14.12
C PRO A 34 -10.86 14.49 14.85
N GLY A 35 -11.77 15.13 14.13
CA GLY A 35 -12.79 16.01 14.71
C GLY A 35 -13.74 15.27 15.66
N SER A 36 -14.16 14.07 15.29
CA SER A 36 -15.04 13.23 16.13
C SER A 36 -14.26 12.21 16.98
N ARG A 37 -12.97 12.04 16.74
CA ARG A 37 -12.10 11.03 17.35
C ARG A 37 -12.62 9.59 17.16
N LYS A 38 -13.20 9.31 15.99
CA LYS A 38 -13.80 8.01 15.69
C LYS A 38 -13.12 7.33 14.52
N TRP A 39 -13.06 6.00 14.60
CA TRP A 39 -12.73 5.14 13.49
C TRP A 39 -14.00 4.64 12.82
N SER A 40 -13.99 4.56 11.51
CA SER A 40 -15.04 3.95 10.70
C SER A 40 -14.42 2.98 9.72
N LYS A 41 -15.08 1.84 9.50
CA LYS A 41 -14.67 0.89 8.45
C LYS A 41 -15.01 1.48 7.08
N ILE A 42 -14.07 1.37 6.15
CA ILE A 42 -14.26 1.77 4.76
C ILE A 42 -14.92 0.61 4.01
N ALA A 43 -15.89 0.91 3.15
CA ALA A 43 -16.43 -0.08 2.24
C ALA A 43 -15.36 -0.48 1.22
N GLY A 44 -15.25 -1.77 0.92
CA GLY A 44 -14.29 -2.28 -0.05
C GLY A 44 -13.37 -3.35 0.52
N ASN A 45 -12.64 -3.96 -0.38
CA ASN A 45 -11.65 -5.00 -0.11
C ASN A 45 -10.30 -4.54 -0.66
N PHE A 46 -9.27 -4.55 0.17
CA PHE A 46 -7.93 -4.08 -0.16
C PHE A 46 -6.93 -5.24 0.00
N PRO A 47 -6.97 -6.25 -0.92
CA PRO A 47 -6.19 -7.48 -0.80
C PRO A 47 -4.71 -7.24 -1.15
N VAL A 48 -4.08 -6.32 -0.45
CA VAL A 48 -2.67 -5.99 -0.62
C VAL A 48 -2.11 -5.45 0.69
N MET A 49 -0.95 -5.93 1.10
CA MET A 49 -0.31 -5.51 2.35
C MET A 49 1.15 -5.12 2.12
N ALA A 50 1.77 -4.52 3.11
CA ALA A 50 3.20 -4.16 3.15
C ALA A 50 3.68 -3.22 2.02
N GLY A 51 2.79 -2.75 1.16
CA GLY A 51 3.09 -1.68 0.20
C GLY A 51 3.13 -0.31 0.87
N THR A 52 3.20 0.72 0.06
CA THR A 52 3.18 2.11 0.51
C THR A 52 1.89 2.80 0.06
N ALA A 53 1.32 3.63 0.92
CA ALA A 53 0.19 4.48 0.56
C ALA A 53 0.63 5.94 0.50
N ILE A 54 0.20 6.66 -0.54
CA ILE A 54 0.48 8.08 -0.71
C ILE A 54 -0.81 8.86 -0.97
N PRO A 55 -0.91 10.11 -0.48
CA PRO A 55 -1.99 10.99 -0.88
C PRO A 55 -1.82 11.37 -2.36
N TYR A 56 -2.92 11.50 -3.08
CA TYR A 56 -2.90 11.88 -4.48
C TYR A 56 -4.08 12.80 -4.81
N GLU A 57 -3.82 13.86 -5.54
CA GLU A 57 -4.80 14.92 -5.78
C GLU A 57 -5.46 15.42 -4.48
N LYS A 58 -6.68 15.87 -4.54
CA LYS A 58 -7.42 16.40 -3.38
C LYS A 58 -8.14 15.29 -2.60
N ASP A 59 -8.59 14.27 -3.30
CA ASP A 59 -9.57 13.28 -2.83
C ASP A 59 -9.21 11.83 -3.16
N LYS A 60 -7.93 11.58 -3.45
CA LYS A 60 -7.46 10.24 -3.81
C LYS A 60 -6.29 9.78 -2.97
N ILE A 61 -6.14 8.48 -2.89
CA ILE A 61 -5.01 7.78 -2.29
C ILE A 61 -4.51 6.77 -3.30
N ILE A 62 -3.20 6.64 -3.47
CA ILE A 62 -2.62 5.56 -4.26
C ILE A 62 -1.94 4.56 -3.32
N LEU A 63 -2.31 3.29 -3.45
CA LEU A 63 -1.57 2.18 -2.87
C LEU A 63 -0.54 1.71 -3.90
N LEU A 64 0.72 1.79 -3.53
CA LEU A 64 1.87 1.44 -4.37
C LEU A 64 2.32 0.02 -4.08
N GLY A 65 2.21 -0.87 -5.06
CA GLY A 65 2.68 -2.24 -4.97
C GLY A 65 2.06 -3.03 -3.82
N GLY A 66 2.89 -3.79 -3.13
CA GLY A 66 2.52 -4.58 -1.97
C GLY A 66 2.52 -6.09 -2.23
N VAL A 67 2.16 -6.83 -1.20
CA VAL A 67 2.03 -8.29 -1.20
C VAL A 67 0.56 -8.62 -1.41
N GLU A 68 0.20 -9.26 -2.50
CA GLU A 68 -1.18 -9.65 -2.81
C GLU A 68 -1.51 -11.05 -2.28
N GLU A 69 -0.50 -11.90 -2.18
CA GLU A 69 -0.62 -13.27 -1.72
C GLU A 69 0.68 -13.70 -1.03
N ILE A 70 0.54 -14.48 0.03
CA ILE A 70 1.71 -15.06 0.70
C ILE A 70 2.08 -16.35 0.00
N LEU A 71 3.14 -16.27 -0.78
CA LEU A 71 3.70 -17.39 -1.52
C LEU A 71 4.90 -17.98 -0.78
N PRO A 72 5.23 -19.25 -1.03
CA PRO A 72 6.48 -19.83 -0.53
C PRO A 72 7.69 -18.98 -0.90
N THR A 73 8.65 -18.88 -0.01
CA THR A 73 9.91 -18.12 -0.21
C THR A 73 10.93 -18.86 -1.06
N SER A 74 10.49 -19.70 -1.97
CA SER A 74 11.38 -20.43 -2.85
C SER A 74 12.05 -19.47 -3.86
N PRO A 75 13.14 -19.89 -4.53
CA PRO A 75 13.77 -19.08 -5.57
C PRO A 75 12.85 -18.74 -6.75
N GLU A 76 11.68 -19.35 -6.82
CA GLU A 76 10.66 -19.13 -7.86
C GLU A 76 9.65 -18.04 -7.50
N HIS A 77 9.81 -17.33 -6.36
CA HIS A 77 8.88 -16.26 -5.98
C HIS A 77 8.87 -15.17 -7.08
N PRO A 78 7.70 -14.83 -7.65
CA PRO A 78 7.60 -13.94 -8.82
C PRO A 78 7.92 -12.48 -8.52
N GLY A 79 8.14 -12.13 -7.26
CA GLY A 79 8.27 -10.76 -6.78
C GLY A 79 6.95 -10.21 -6.26
N PHE A 80 6.97 -8.97 -5.82
CA PHE A 80 5.79 -8.28 -5.29
C PHE A 80 5.00 -7.58 -6.39
N SER A 81 3.81 -7.09 -6.03
CA SER A 81 2.87 -6.48 -6.96
C SER A 81 3.46 -5.27 -7.68
N ARG A 82 3.12 -5.15 -8.97
CA ARG A 82 3.42 -3.98 -9.80
C ARG A 82 2.26 -3.01 -9.89
N LYS A 83 1.17 -3.28 -9.19
CA LYS A 83 -0.06 -2.49 -9.31
C LYS A 83 -0.02 -1.22 -8.48
N LEU A 84 -0.49 -0.16 -9.10
CA LEU A 84 -0.89 1.08 -8.45
C LEU A 84 -2.41 1.02 -8.31
N ARG A 85 -2.95 1.14 -7.11
CA ARG A 85 -4.40 1.12 -6.88
C ARG A 85 -4.85 2.48 -6.41
N VAL A 86 -5.76 3.09 -7.13
CA VAL A 86 -6.30 4.41 -6.82
C VAL A 86 -7.61 4.26 -6.06
N ILE A 87 -7.66 4.87 -4.88
CA ILE A 87 -8.82 4.87 -4.00
C ILE A 87 -9.37 6.29 -3.96
N SER A 88 -10.67 6.46 -4.19
CA SER A 88 -11.37 7.71 -3.92
C SER A 88 -11.71 7.82 -2.43
N THR A 89 -11.36 8.94 -1.81
CA THR A 89 -11.74 9.23 -0.41
C THR A 89 -13.18 9.74 -0.27
N GLU A 90 -13.83 10.09 -1.36
CA GLU A 90 -15.25 10.46 -1.38
C GLU A 90 -16.16 9.23 -1.30
N THR A 91 -15.84 8.21 -2.11
CA THR A 91 -16.61 6.96 -2.14
C THR A 91 -16.02 5.87 -1.25
N ASN A 92 -14.79 6.07 -0.74
CA ASN A 92 -14.01 5.10 0.02
C ASN A 92 -13.87 3.75 -0.71
N SER A 93 -13.69 3.79 -2.03
CA SER A 93 -13.59 2.60 -2.87
C SER A 93 -12.46 2.69 -3.88
N LEU A 94 -12.01 1.52 -4.35
CA LEU A 94 -11.09 1.41 -5.47
C LEU A 94 -11.77 1.94 -6.73
N VAL A 95 -11.16 2.92 -7.41
CA VAL A 95 -11.69 3.56 -8.62
C VAL A 95 -10.85 3.30 -9.85
N ASP A 96 -9.57 2.97 -9.67
CA ASP A 96 -8.67 2.67 -10.78
C ASP A 96 -7.52 1.76 -10.35
N SER A 97 -6.91 1.08 -11.33
CA SER A 97 -5.71 0.26 -11.11
C SER A 97 -4.83 0.31 -12.35
N LEU A 98 -3.59 0.70 -12.15
CA LEU A 98 -2.56 0.83 -13.18
C LEU A 98 -1.43 -0.15 -12.94
N ASP A 99 -0.77 -0.61 -13.99
CA ASP A 99 0.41 -1.46 -13.89
C ASP A 99 1.69 -0.64 -14.05
N CYS A 100 2.59 -0.78 -13.09
CA CYS A 100 3.94 -0.24 -13.16
C CYS A 100 4.84 -1.20 -13.96
N PRO A 101 5.72 -0.71 -14.84
CA PRO A 101 6.64 -1.58 -15.59
C PRO A 101 7.66 -2.30 -14.69
N TYR A 102 7.85 -1.83 -13.47
CA TYR A 102 8.80 -2.38 -12.49
C TYR A 102 8.10 -2.91 -11.25
N PRO A 103 8.63 -3.95 -10.59
CA PRO A 103 8.19 -4.33 -9.24
C PRO A 103 8.35 -3.15 -8.30
N ILE A 104 7.30 -2.86 -7.53
CA ILE A 104 7.35 -1.79 -6.54
C ILE A 104 7.85 -2.38 -5.23
N PRO A 105 8.98 -1.90 -4.68
CA PRO A 105 9.51 -2.42 -3.42
C PRO A 105 8.53 -2.29 -2.27
N VAL A 106 8.51 -3.28 -1.41
CA VAL A 106 7.76 -3.27 -0.14
C VAL A 106 8.68 -2.97 1.05
N THR A 107 8.14 -2.84 2.25
CA THR A 107 8.87 -2.52 3.48
C THR A 107 9.73 -1.24 3.37
N THR A 108 9.18 -0.25 2.66
CA THR A 108 9.78 1.06 2.45
C THR A 108 8.72 2.14 2.45
N ASN A 109 9.12 3.39 2.29
CA ASN A 109 8.23 4.53 2.16
C ASN A 109 8.39 5.19 0.80
N ALA A 110 7.34 5.88 0.37
CA ALA A 110 7.40 6.81 -0.75
C ALA A 110 7.42 8.25 -0.22
N VAL A 111 8.12 9.12 -0.92
CA VAL A 111 8.20 10.54 -0.60
C VAL A 111 7.95 11.39 -1.82
N TYR A 112 7.29 12.53 -1.62
CA TYR A 112 7.14 13.54 -2.66
C TYR A 112 8.33 14.51 -2.66
N MET A 113 8.82 14.83 -3.87
CA MET A 113 9.74 15.93 -4.12
C MET A 113 9.22 16.71 -5.34
N GLY A 114 8.59 17.84 -5.08
CA GLY A 114 7.85 18.58 -6.11
C GLY A 114 6.64 17.75 -6.58
N ASN A 115 6.54 17.52 -7.88
CA ASN A 115 5.46 16.71 -8.50
C ASN A 115 5.83 15.23 -8.66
N ASP A 116 6.99 14.84 -8.20
CA ASP A 116 7.50 13.48 -8.36
C ASP A 116 7.36 12.68 -7.06
N VAL A 117 7.10 11.40 -7.20
CA VAL A 117 7.11 10.42 -6.11
C VAL A 117 8.33 9.53 -6.25
N TYR A 118 9.03 9.34 -5.16
CA TYR A 118 10.21 8.47 -5.08
C TYR A 118 9.94 7.33 -4.10
N VAL A 119 10.18 6.10 -4.54
CA VAL A 119 10.24 4.91 -3.70
C VAL A 119 11.69 4.47 -3.62
N VAL A 120 12.28 4.56 -2.42
CA VAL A 120 13.72 4.39 -2.23
C VAL A 120 13.99 3.05 -1.59
N SER A 121 14.76 2.18 -2.29
CA SER A 121 15.13 0.86 -1.76
C SER A 121 13.90 0.01 -1.41
N GLY A 122 14.07 -1.02 -0.59
CA GLY A 122 13.00 -1.91 -0.13
C GLY A 122 13.19 -3.33 -0.66
N GLU A 123 12.26 -4.20 -0.31
CA GLU A 123 12.26 -5.57 -0.78
C GLU A 123 11.53 -5.70 -2.10
N ILE A 124 12.12 -6.43 -3.05
CA ILE A 124 11.53 -6.79 -4.35
C ILE A 124 11.07 -8.24 -4.41
N GLN A 125 11.60 -9.07 -3.53
CA GLN A 125 11.19 -10.44 -3.23
C GLN A 125 11.45 -10.69 -1.75
N PRO A 126 10.85 -11.71 -1.13
CA PRO A 126 11.11 -12.03 0.28
C PRO A 126 12.61 -12.17 0.58
N GLY A 127 13.11 -11.32 1.49
CA GLY A 127 14.50 -11.27 1.90
C GLY A 127 15.47 -10.68 0.87
N ILE A 128 15.02 -10.25 -0.29
CA ILE A 128 15.86 -9.65 -1.34
C ILE A 128 15.54 -8.16 -1.46
N ARG A 129 16.50 -7.33 -1.10
CA ARG A 129 16.39 -5.87 -1.19
C ARG A 129 17.05 -5.33 -2.44
N THR A 130 16.54 -4.20 -2.93
CA THR A 130 17.09 -3.44 -4.06
C THR A 130 17.67 -2.11 -3.58
N PRO A 131 18.82 -1.64 -4.12
CA PRO A 131 19.28 -0.29 -3.88
C PRO A 131 18.66 0.74 -4.84
N LEU A 132 17.79 0.31 -5.75
CA LEU A 132 17.21 1.18 -6.77
C LEU A 132 16.27 2.21 -6.15
N ILE A 133 16.17 3.35 -6.83
CA ILE A 133 15.20 4.40 -6.57
C ILE A 133 14.23 4.41 -7.75
N LEU A 134 12.96 4.14 -7.48
CA LEU A 134 11.91 4.32 -8.48
C LEU A 134 11.40 5.75 -8.40
N LYS A 135 11.26 6.36 -9.56
CA LYS A 135 10.63 7.69 -9.71
C LYS A 135 9.36 7.55 -10.52
N GLY A 136 8.27 8.10 -10.00
CA GLY A 136 7.00 8.27 -10.70
C GLY A 136 6.61 9.73 -10.78
N THR A 137 5.99 10.13 -11.88
CA THR A 137 5.36 11.45 -12.05
C THR A 137 3.89 11.21 -12.32
N PHE A 138 3.01 11.86 -11.57
CA PHE A 138 1.55 11.75 -11.67
C PHE A 138 0.92 13.06 -12.15
#